data_0da7945c12dc6c6ed37ad8a38f33d594
#
_entry.id   0da7945c12dc6c6ed37ad8a38f33d594
#
_cell.length_a   1.000
_cell.length_b   1.000
_cell.length_c   1.000
_cell.angle_alpha   90.00
_cell.angle_beta   90.00
_cell.angle_gamma   90.00
#
_symmetry.space_group_name_H-M   'P 1'
#
loop_
_entity.id
_entity.type
_entity.pdbx_description
1 polymer ?
#
loop_
_entity_poly.entity_id
_entity_poly.type
_entity_poly.pdbx_seq_one_letter_code
_entity_poly.pdbx_strand_id
1 'polypeptide(L)'
;YNLVSKANDQIEFSAGWGQTGVIGKLSLKFTNFSMKNFLNPKTYKGIIPQGEGQTLTLSGQTNGRYYQAYSISFMDPWFGGKRPNTLSVSAYFSKQTDISSNYLTNSGYGYGYPGYGYGYPGYYGGGYGYGSNYYGNYGYNNSYEYAYDPDKSIMMFGLAAGYGKRLNWPDDYFQFMATLNYQLYMMHDWDYFLVNNGNCHNINLELMLQRNSIDNPLYTRKGSQFMLSVAATPPYSLFDGKDYASMSSSDPDKYKFIEYHKWKFKAKIFSPLAPLTVKRTPVLMTRVEYGFLGTYNKNKKSPFETFYMGGDGMSGYSSTYAQETIGLRGYENGSIAGNGGYNSYGYAYSRLAMELRYPFLLEPSSTIYGLVFVEAGNAWTDLKNFNPFNLKRSAGVGVRIFLPMIGLMGLDWAYGFDEPNYGSNGKRSGSN
;
A
#
# COMPACT_ATOMS: atom_id res chain seq x y z
N TYR A 1 -34.67 -17.30 -21.77
CA TYR A 1 -33.81 -16.17 -21.47
C TYR A 1 -33.02 -15.81 -22.74
N ASN A 2 -33.17 -14.56 -23.22
CA ASN A 2 -32.31 -14.03 -24.29
C ASN A 2 -31.04 -13.47 -23.66
N LEU A 3 -29.92 -14.18 -23.80
CA LEU A 3 -28.64 -13.73 -23.34
C LEU A 3 -27.95 -12.96 -24.46
N VAL A 4 -27.63 -11.69 -24.21
CA VAL A 4 -26.85 -10.86 -25.10
C VAL A 4 -25.42 -10.79 -24.53
N SER A 5 -24.43 -11.18 -25.32
CA SER A 5 -23.03 -11.07 -24.91
C SER A 5 -22.66 -9.58 -24.86
N LYS A 6 -22.19 -9.10 -23.70
CA LYS A 6 -21.70 -7.76 -23.51
C LYS A 6 -20.18 -7.79 -23.36
N ALA A 7 -19.48 -6.90 -24.06
CA ALA A 7 -18.07 -6.71 -23.82
C ALA A 7 -17.85 -6.27 -22.37
N ASN A 8 -17.03 -7.00 -21.63
CA ASN A 8 -16.82 -6.80 -20.19
C ASN A 8 -15.36 -6.43 -19.89
N ASP A 9 -14.60 -6.17 -20.94
CA ASP A 9 -13.22 -5.71 -20.83
C ASP A 9 -13.21 -4.27 -20.31
N GLN A 10 -12.28 -4.00 -19.41
CA GLN A 10 -12.21 -2.71 -18.70
C GLN A 10 -10.87 -2.07 -18.95
N ILE A 11 -10.91 -0.77 -19.25
CA ILE A 11 -9.75 0.10 -19.26
C ILE A 11 -9.91 1.03 -18.06
N GLU A 12 -8.98 0.94 -17.12
CA GLU A 12 -8.96 1.80 -15.96
C GLU A 12 -7.79 2.76 -16.08
N PHE A 13 -8.09 4.04 -16.05
CA PHE A 13 -7.10 5.11 -15.93
C PHE A 13 -7.23 5.72 -14.54
N SER A 14 -6.13 5.84 -13.81
CA SER A 14 -6.08 6.57 -12.57
C SER A 14 -4.87 7.49 -12.54
N ALA A 15 -5.06 8.65 -11.94
CA ALA A 15 -4.00 9.59 -11.68
C ALA A 15 -4.04 9.96 -10.20
N GLY A 16 -2.87 10.06 -9.60
CA GLY A 16 -2.71 10.47 -8.22
C GLY A 16 -1.67 11.57 -8.11
N TRP A 17 -1.76 12.32 -7.04
CA TRP A 17 -0.79 13.36 -6.73
C TRP A 17 -0.11 13.01 -5.40
N GLY A 18 1.20 12.98 -5.37
CA GLY A 18 1.99 12.64 -4.17
C GLY A 18 3.23 13.52 -4.02
N GLN A 19 4.08 13.19 -3.06
CA GLN A 19 5.31 13.94 -2.76
C GLN A 19 6.25 14.03 -3.96
N THR A 20 6.19 13.07 -4.89
CA THR A 20 7.02 13.00 -6.10
C THR A 20 6.30 13.52 -7.35
N GLY A 21 5.16 14.21 -7.19
CA GLY A 21 4.37 14.75 -8.29
C GLY A 21 3.21 13.86 -8.72
N VAL A 22 2.80 14.00 -9.96
CA VAL A 22 1.68 13.24 -10.53
C VAL A 22 2.12 11.84 -10.94
N ILE A 23 1.39 10.83 -10.48
CA ILE A 23 1.54 9.44 -10.93
C ILE A 23 0.33 9.08 -11.78
N GLY A 24 0.60 8.58 -12.99
CA GLY A 24 -0.40 7.98 -13.86
C GLY A 24 -0.35 6.45 -13.82
N LYS A 25 -1.51 5.81 -13.79
CA LYS A 25 -1.65 4.36 -13.91
C LYS A 25 -2.67 4.04 -15.01
N LEU A 26 -2.30 3.12 -15.89
CA LEU A 26 -3.18 2.52 -16.88
C LEU A 26 -3.29 1.02 -16.60
N SER A 27 -4.51 0.50 -16.54
CA SER A 27 -4.78 -0.92 -16.36
C SER A 27 -5.75 -1.41 -17.43
N LEU A 28 -5.40 -2.49 -18.10
CA LEU A 28 -6.23 -3.20 -19.07
C LEU A 28 -6.64 -4.52 -18.46
N LYS A 29 -7.94 -4.74 -18.27
CA LYS A 29 -8.49 -5.94 -17.67
C LYS A 29 -9.40 -6.66 -18.65
N PHE A 30 -9.03 -7.87 -19.01
CA PHE A 30 -9.77 -8.77 -19.91
C PHE A 30 -10.45 -9.86 -19.07
N THR A 31 -11.77 -9.82 -18.99
CA THR A 31 -12.53 -10.64 -18.01
C THR A 31 -13.05 -11.97 -18.56
N ASN A 32 -12.92 -12.22 -19.83
CA ASN A 32 -13.29 -13.47 -20.46
C ASN A 32 -12.14 -14.09 -21.26
N PHE A 33 -10.95 -13.98 -20.73
CA PHE A 33 -9.73 -14.49 -21.35
C PHE A 33 -9.76 -16.03 -21.44
N SER A 34 -9.08 -16.58 -22.43
CA SER A 34 -8.91 -18.04 -22.60
C SER A 34 -7.45 -18.37 -22.84
N MET A 35 -6.79 -18.92 -21.83
CA MET A 35 -5.42 -19.41 -21.97
C MET A 35 -5.31 -20.55 -22.97
N LYS A 36 -6.32 -21.43 -23.05
CA LYS A 36 -6.36 -22.55 -24.00
C LYS A 36 -6.36 -22.10 -25.46
N ASN A 37 -7.04 -21.00 -25.74
CA ASN A 37 -7.12 -20.45 -27.09
C ASN A 37 -5.95 -19.51 -27.41
N PHE A 38 -5.09 -19.21 -26.45
CA PHE A 38 -3.99 -18.25 -26.62
C PHE A 38 -3.02 -18.66 -27.76
N LEU A 39 -2.74 -19.94 -27.90
CA LEU A 39 -1.88 -20.45 -28.97
C LEU A 39 -2.61 -20.73 -30.29
N ASN A 40 -3.92 -20.47 -30.36
CA ASN A 40 -4.72 -20.72 -31.56
C ASN A 40 -5.41 -19.44 -32.07
N PRO A 41 -4.73 -18.59 -32.84
CA PRO A 41 -5.26 -17.31 -33.33
C PRO A 41 -6.55 -17.44 -34.15
N LYS A 42 -6.83 -18.61 -34.75
CA LYS A 42 -8.05 -18.86 -35.54
C LYS A 42 -9.31 -18.86 -34.70
N THR A 43 -9.20 -19.03 -33.38
CA THR A 43 -10.34 -19.03 -32.46
C THR A 43 -10.64 -17.66 -31.85
N TYR A 44 -9.83 -16.63 -32.18
CA TYR A 44 -10.01 -15.29 -31.64
C TYR A 44 -11.27 -14.64 -32.21
N LYS A 45 -12.16 -14.20 -31.29
CA LYS A 45 -13.33 -13.38 -31.64
C LYS A 45 -13.08 -11.88 -31.54
N GLY A 46 -11.82 -11.48 -31.38
CA GLY A 46 -11.31 -10.13 -31.22
C GLY A 46 -9.80 -10.11 -31.15
N ILE A 47 -9.22 -9.08 -30.56
CA ILE A 47 -7.75 -8.94 -30.43
C ILE A 47 -7.17 -9.99 -29.47
N ILE A 48 -7.96 -10.46 -28.53
CA ILE A 48 -7.56 -11.34 -27.41
C ILE A 48 -8.42 -12.59 -27.41
N PRO A 49 -7.82 -13.78 -27.10
CA PRO A 49 -8.56 -15.02 -27.00
C PRO A 49 -9.57 -14.97 -25.85
N GLN A 50 -10.81 -15.34 -26.13
CA GLN A 50 -11.92 -15.30 -25.18
C GLN A 50 -12.61 -16.66 -25.08
N GLY A 51 -13.37 -16.88 -23.98
CA GLY A 51 -14.30 -17.98 -23.87
C GLY A 51 -14.23 -18.83 -22.62
N GLU A 52 -13.22 -18.68 -21.73
CA GLU A 52 -13.08 -19.49 -20.51
C GLU A 52 -13.36 -18.73 -19.21
N GLY A 53 -13.75 -17.46 -19.31
CA GLY A 53 -14.06 -16.66 -18.10
C GLY A 53 -12.84 -16.36 -17.21
N GLN A 54 -11.63 -16.58 -17.72
CA GLN A 54 -10.40 -16.23 -17.03
C GLN A 54 -10.19 -14.73 -17.11
N THR A 55 -9.38 -14.19 -16.20
CA THR A 55 -9.07 -12.77 -16.17
C THR A 55 -7.57 -12.57 -16.43
N LEU A 56 -7.25 -11.74 -17.41
CA LEU A 56 -5.90 -11.24 -17.66
C LEU A 56 -5.87 -9.74 -17.39
N THR A 57 -4.96 -9.29 -16.54
CA THR A 57 -4.78 -7.87 -16.26
C THR A 57 -3.35 -7.45 -16.58
N LEU A 58 -3.22 -6.38 -17.36
CA LEU A 58 -1.96 -5.72 -17.65
C LEU A 58 -2.01 -4.34 -17.04
N SER A 59 -1.01 -3.93 -16.28
CA SER A 59 -0.96 -2.57 -15.75
C SER A 59 0.42 -1.95 -15.88
N GLY A 60 0.43 -0.66 -16.13
CA GLY A 60 1.61 0.18 -16.14
C GLY A 60 1.35 1.42 -15.28
N GLN A 61 2.32 1.81 -14.49
CA GLN A 61 2.27 3.00 -13.65
C GLN A 61 3.58 3.76 -13.79
N THR A 62 3.50 5.08 -13.88
CA THR A 62 4.70 5.92 -14.00
C THR A 62 4.45 7.31 -13.45
N ASN A 63 5.50 7.94 -12.92
CA ASN A 63 5.58 9.38 -12.70
C ASN A 63 6.68 10.02 -13.56
N GLY A 64 6.92 9.47 -14.74
CA GLY A 64 7.95 9.93 -15.68
C GLY A 64 9.27 9.17 -15.50
N ARG A 65 10.36 9.88 -15.17
CA ARG A 65 11.70 9.29 -15.12
C ARG A 65 12.01 8.53 -13.84
N TYR A 66 11.37 8.92 -12.74
CA TYR A 66 11.78 8.50 -11.40
C TYR A 66 11.14 7.21 -10.94
N TYR A 67 9.95 6.92 -11.42
CA TYR A 67 9.22 5.72 -11.06
C TYR A 67 8.52 5.08 -12.24
N GLN A 68 8.71 3.80 -12.39
CA GLN A 68 8.03 2.96 -13.37
C GLN A 68 7.69 1.63 -12.74
N ALA A 69 6.47 1.15 -12.96
CA ALA A 69 6.05 -0.17 -12.53
C ALA A 69 5.16 -0.80 -13.60
N TYR A 70 5.38 -2.09 -13.82
CA TYR A 70 4.62 -2.88 -14.78
C TYR A 70 4.21 -4.19 -14.11
N SER A 71 2.98 -4.61 -14.36
CA SER A 71 2.53 -5.90 -13.87
C SER A 71 1.65 -6.61 -14.88
N ILE A 72 1.74 -7.93 -14.85
CA ILE A 72 0.85 -8.85 -15.52
C ILE A 72 0.28 -9.81 -14.48
N SER A 73 -1.03 -10.01 -14.48
CA SER A 73 -1.67 -11.01 -13.64
C SER A 73 -2.71 -11.80 -14.41
N PHE A 74 -2.70 -13.08 -14.20
CA PHE A 74 -3.64 -14.05 -14.73
C PHE A 74 -4.40 -14.70 -13.58
N MET A 75 -5.70 -14.85 -13.73
CA MET A 75 -6.56 -15.52 -12.75
C MET A 75 -7.57 -16.43 -13.44
N ASP A 76 -7.57 -17.70 -13.06
CA ASP A 76 -8.60 -18.68 -13.42
C ASP A 76 -9.50 -18.94 -12.20
N PRO A 77 -10.76 -18.49 -12.18
CA PRO A 77 -11.66 -18.67 -11.04
C PRO A 77 -12.26 -20.08 -10.95
N TRP A 78 -12.07 -20.91 -11.98
CA TRP A 78 -12.61 -22.27 -12.08
C TRP A 78 -11.55 -23.31 -12.37
N PHE A 79 -10.35 -23.11 -11.85
CA PHE A 79 -9.25 -24.01 -12.12
C PHE A 79 -9.57 -25.47 -11.78
N GLY A 80 -9.39 -26.37 -12.76
CA GLY A 80 -9.72 -27.77 -12.66
C GLY A 80 -11.19 -28.15 -12.91
N GLY A 81 -12.06 -27.20 -13.25
CA GLY A 81 -13.41 -27.43 -13.82
C GLY A 81 -14.48 -28.02 -12.91
N LYS A 82 -14.18 -28.37 -11.66
CA LYS A 82 -15.15 -29.09 -10.79
C LYS A 82 -15.66 -28.30 -9.58
N ARG A 83 -14.93 -27.26 -9.15
CA ARG A 83 -15.26 -26.43 -7.99
C ARG A 83 -14.73 -25.03 -8.20
N PRO A 84 -15.24 -24.01 -7.50
CA PRO A 84 -14.70 -22.66 -7.59
C PRO A 84 -13.32 -22.60 -6.90
N ASN A 85 -12.32 -23.21 -7.53
CA ASN A 85 -10.93 -23.12 -7.13
C ASN A 85 -10.29 -22.05 -8.00
N THR A 86 -9.57 -21.12 -7.40
CA THR A 86 -8.91 -20.03 -8.11
C THR A 86 -7.45 -20.34 -8.24
N LEU A 87 -6.91 -20.25 -9.46
CA LEU A 87 -5.46 -20.16 -9.71
C LEU A 87 -5.13 -18.73 -10.09
N SER A 88 -4.13 -18.16 -9.46
CA SER A 88 -3.59 -16.85 -9.82
C SER A 88 -2.08 -16.93 -10.06
N VAL A 89 -1.62 -16.28 -11.11
CA VAL A 89 -0.20 -16.13 -11.40
C VAL A 89 0.05 -14.68 -11.75
N SER A 90 1.06 -14.07 -11.16
CA SER A 90 1.41 -12.69 -11.46
C SER A 90 2.91 -12.48 -11.51
N ALA A 91 3.31 -11.53 -12.34
CA ALA A 91 4.66 -11.01 -12.38
C ALA A 91 4.60 -9.49 -12.34
N TYR A 92 5.54 -8.88 -11.66
CA TYR A 92 5.67 -7.44 -11.65
C TYR A 92 7.13 -7.02 -11.63
N PHE A 93 7.35 -5.83 -12.16
CA PHE A 93 8.63 -5.16 -12.15
C PHE A 93 8.41 -3.71 -11.78
N SER A 94 9.26 -3.16 -10.93
CA SER A 94 9.29 -1.73 -10.67
C SER A 94 10.72 -1.21 -10.58
N LYS A 95 10.92 0.02 -11.01
CA LYS A 95 12.16 0.76 -10.88
C LYS A 95 11.86 2.13 -10.30
N GLN A 96 12.61 2.51 -9.29
CA GLN A 96 12.68 3.89 -8.81
C GLN A 96 14.12 4.37 -8.86
N THR A 97 14.31 5.59 -9.32
CA THR A 97 15.59 6.31 -9.28
C THR A 97 15.52 7.45 -8.27
N ASP A 98 16.68 8.02 -7.95
CA ASP A 98 16.76 9.21 -7.14
C ASP A 98 16.01 10.40 -7.79
N ILE A 99 15.57 11.36 -6.99
CA ILE A 99 14.75 12.49 -7.45
C ILE A 99 15.61 13.77 -7.35
N SER A 100 15.72 14.48 -8.47
CA SER A 100 16.44 15.76 -8.53
C SER A 100 15.85 16.78 -7.57
N SER A 101 16.72 17.49 -6.84
CA SER A 101 16.35 18.63 -6.00
C SER A 101 15.60 19.71 -6.80
N ASN A 102 15.95 19.92 -8.08
CA ASN A 102 15.27 20.85 -8.96
C ASN A 102 13.83 20.45 -9.25
N TYR A 103 13.53 19.16 -9.29
CA TYR A 103 12.16 18.65 -9.46
C TYR A 103 11.32 18.97 -8.22
N LEU A 104 11.88 18.80 -7.03
CA LEU A 104 11.20 19.08 -5.76
C LEU A 104 10.93 20.59 -5.59
N THR A 105 11.87 21.45 -6.00
CA THR A 105 11.72 22.91 -5.91
C THR A 105 10.72 23.45 -6.92
N ASN A 106 10.71 22.96 -8.17
CA ASN A 106 9.82 23.42 -9.22
C ASN A 106 8.37 22.94 -9.05
N SER A 107 8.14 21.87 -8.28
CA SER A 107 6.79 21.38 -8.00
C SER A 107 6.07 22.13 -6.87
N GLY A 108 6.67 23.18 -6.31
CA GLY A 108 6.06 23.98 -5.25
C GLY A 108 5.96 23.29 -3.89
N TYR A 109 6.55 22.12 -3.77
CA TYR A 109 6.62 21.36 -2.54
C TYR A 109 7.92 21.70 -1.80
N GLY A 110 7.78 22.35 -0.67
CA GLY A 110 8.91 22.66 0.20
C GLY A 110 9.62 21.37 0.62
N TYR A 111 10.92 21.37 0.44
CA TYR A 111 11.95 20.51 0.99
C TYR A 111 11.49 19.26 1.74
N GLY A 112 11.06 18.26 1.03
CA GLY A 112 10.92 16.92 1.52
C GLY A 112 11.65 15.98 0.58
N TYR A 113 12.85 15.56 0.93
CA TYR A 113 13.50 14.44 0.27
C TYR A 113 12.59 13.21 0.41
N PRO A 114 12.39 12.40 -0.64
CA PRO A 114 11.84 11.07 -0.46
C PRO A 114 12.82 10.29 0.44
N GLY A 115 12.44 10.11 1.69
CA GLY A 115 13.32 9.49 2.69
C GLY A 115 13.64 10.35 3.90
N TYR A 116 13.62 11.67 3.80
CA TYR A 116 13.52 12.54 4.97
C TYR A 116 12.03 12.82 5.20
N GLY A 117 11.44 12.27 6.23
CA GLY A 117 10.06 12.49 6.67
C GLY A 117 9.78 13.93 7.14
N TYR A 118 10.20 14.92 6.40
CA TYR A 118 9.99 16.34 6.65
C TYR A 118 9.31 17.00 5.45
N GLY A 119 8.17 16.44 5.02
CA GLY A 119 7.25 17.14 4.14
C GLY A 119 6.32 18.01 4.97
N TYR A 120 6.60 19.28 5.12
CA TYR A 120 5.58 20.24 5.53
C TYR A 120 4.65 20.49 4.35
N PRO A 121 3.31 20.32 4.50
CA PRO A 121 2.37 20.92 3.57
C PRO A 121 2.49 22.43 3.69
N GLY A 122 2.72 23.10 2.57
CA GLY A 122 2.95 24.53 2.52
C GLY A 122 1.83 25.35 3.18
N TYR A 123 2.22 26.17 4.10
CA TYR A 123 1.39 27.23 4.66
C TYR A 123 1.25 28.32 3.58
N TYR A 124 0.06 28.55 3.09
CA TYR A 124 -0.29 29.78 2.39
C TYR A 124 -0.27 30.93 3.41
N GLY A 125 0.83 31.63 3.45
CA GLY A 125 0.97 32.88 4.19
C GLY A 125 1.46 33.95 3.24
N GLY A 126 0.56 34.74 2.68
CA GLY A 126 0.90 36.00 2.02
C GLY A 126 1.51 36.95 3.03
N GLY A 127 2.81 37.19 2.94
CA GLY A 127 3.53 38.17 3.73
C GLY A 127 4.26 39.13 2.80
N TYR A 128 3.83 40.38 2.79
CA TYR A 128 4.55 41.49 2.16
C TYR A 128 5.95 41.63 2.77
N GLY A 129 6.97 41.34 2.00
CA GLY A 129 8.36 41.53 2.40
C GLY A 129 8.78 42.96 2.20
N TYR A 130 9.09 43.68 3.27
CA TYR A 130 9.94 44.87 3.24
C TYR A 130 11.41 44.42 3.26
N GLY A 131 12.13 44.90 2.27
CA GLY A 131 13.58 44.70 2.21
C GLY A 131 14.32 45.38 3.34
N SER A 132 15.35 44.75 3.85
CA SER A 132 16.49 45.42 4.46
C SER A 132 17.77 44.69 4.06
N ASN A 133 18.54 45.37 3.25
CA ASN A 133 19.97 45.05 3.02
C ASN A 133 20.72 45.13 4.33
N TYR A 134 21.38 44.05 4.73
CA TYR A 134 22.55 44.15 5.59
C TYR A 134 23.67 43.25 5.09
N TYR A 135 24.79 43.88 4.79
CA TYR A 135 26.06 43.25 4.45
C TYR A 135 26.55 42.37 5.60
N GLY A 136 26.93 41.15 5.28
CA GLY A 136 27.62 40.25 6.20
C GLY A 136 28.20 39.09 5.44
N ASN A 137 29.30 39.33 4.76
CA ASN A 137 30.10 38.33 4.06
C ASN A 137 30.88 37.51 5.08
N TYR A 138 30.46 36.29 5.41
CA TYR A 138 31.36 35.22 5.84
C TYR A 138 30.86 33.92 5.16
N GLY A 139 31.61 33.56 4.12
CA GLY A 139 31.40 32.32 3.40
C GLY A 139 31.74 31.10 4.27
N TYR A 140 30.73 30.32 4.54
CA TYR A 140 30.81 28.87 4.62
C TYR A 140 29.77 28.33 3.64
N ASN A 141 30.21 28.19 2.40
CA ASN A 141 29.53 27.36 1.39
C ASN A 141 29.72 25.91 1.83
N ASN A 142 28.90 25.46 2.76
CA ASN A 142 28.51 24.08 2.89
C ASN A 142 27.12 23.94 2.27
N SER A 143 26.98 24.31 1.01
CA SER A 143 25.97 23.70 0.16
C SER A 143 26.46 22.26 -0.08
N TYR A 144 26.07 21.34 0.77
CA TYR A 144 25.91 19.97 0.33
C TYR A 144 24.78 20.04 -0.72
N GLU A 145 25.13 20.39 -1.92
CA GLU A 145 24.38 20.07 -3.11
C GLU A 145 24.36 18.54 -3.11
N TYR A 146 23.30 17.94 -2.60
CA TYR A 146 23.05 16.51 -2.80
C TYR A 146 22.93 16.35 -4.32
N ALA A 147 24.03 15.93 -4.93
CA ALA A 147 24.10 15.74 -6.35
C ALA A 147 23.06 14.67 -6.71
N TYR A 148 22.05 15.08 -7.49
CA TYR A 148 21.13 14.16 -8.10
C TYR A 148 21.89 13.15 -8.94
N ASP A 149 21.74 11.88 -8.62
CA ASP A 149 22.35 10.77 -9.35
C ASP A 149 21.25 9.85 -9.90
N PRO A 150 21.00 9.87 -11.23
CA PRO A 150 20.01 9.01 -11.84
C PRO A 150 20.38 7.53 -11.82
N ASP A 151 21.65 7.21 -11.55
CA ASP A 151 22.11 5.82 -11.46
C ASP A 151 21.76 5.21 -10.10
N LYS A 152 21.57 6.04 -9.04
CA LYS A 152 21.03 5.57 -7.77
C LYS A 152 19.62 5.03 -7.96
N SER A 153 19.44 3.77 -7.65
CA SER A 153 18.14 3.13 -7.93
C SER A 153 17.84 1.93 -7.05
N ILE A 154 16.54 1.70 -6.85
CA ILE A 154 16.01 0.42 -6.39
C ILE A 154 15.13 -0.17 -7.48
N MET A 155 15.41 -1.40 -7.85
CA MET A 155 14.57 -2.19 -8.76
C MET A 155 14.00 -3.38 -8.01
N MET A 156 12.77 -3.73 -8.33
CA MET A 156 12.07 -4.85 -7.73
C MET A 156 11.45 -5.70 -8.83
N PHE A 157 11.77 -6.98 -8.81
CA PHE A 157 11.12 -7.98 -9.66
C PHE A 157 10.40 -8.97 -8.77
N GLY A 158 9.16 -9.32 -9.10
CA GLY A 158 8.38 -10.26 -8.33
C GLY A 158 7.59 -11.24 -9.19
N LEU A 159 7.46 -12.45 -8.68
CA LEU A 159 6.62 -13.53 -9.19
C LEU A 159 5.74 -14.02 -8.04
N ALA A 160 4.48 -14.28 -8.33
CA ALA A 160 3.58 -14.91 -7.37
C ALA A 160 2.73 -15.98 -8.06
N ALA A 161 2.55 -17.11 -7.38
CA ALA A 161 1.64 -18.17 -7.79
C ALA A 161 0.75 -18.53 -6.62
N GLY A 162 -0.56 -18.35 -6.78
CA GLY A 162 -1.56 -18.54 -5.73
C GLY A 162 -2.60 -19.56 -6.13
N TYR A 163 -2.98 -20.40 -5.17
CA TYR A 163 -4.10 -21.30 -5.27
C TYR A 163 -5.12 -20.97 -4.19
N GLY A 164 -6.36 -20.69 -4.60
CA GLY A 164 -7.45 -20.34 -3.73
C GLY A 164 -8.58 -21.36 -3.79
N LYS A 165 -9.25 -21.54 -2.64
CA LYS A 165 -10.43 -22.43 -2.53
C LYS A 165 -11.50 -21.74 -1.72
N ARG A 166 -12.72 -21.69 -2.28
CA ARG A 166 -13.90 -21.32 -1.53
C ARG A 166 -14.29 -22.46 -0.58
N LEU A 167 -14.51 -22.12 0.68
CA LEU A 167 -14.91 -23.07 1.71
C LEU A 167 -16.43 -23.09 1.81
N ASN A 168 -16.99 -24.24 2.16
CA ASN A 168 -18.44 -24.40 2.39
C ASN A 168 -18.79 -24.35 3.89
N TRP A 169 -17.78 -24.22 4.75
CA TRP A 169 -17.92 -24.16 6.19
C TRP A 169 -16.94 -23.13 6.76
N PRO A 170 -17.33 -22.29 7.73
CA PRO A 170 -18.64 -22.20 8.42
C PRO A 170 -19.77 -21.62 7.57
N ASP A 171 -19.47 -20.85 6.54
CA ASP A 171 -20.40 -20.34 5.53
C ASP A 171 -19.71 -20.19 4.16
N ASP A 172 -20.52 -19.91 3.12
CA ASP A 172 -20.05 -19.80 1.73
C ASP A 172 -19.21 -18.55 1.43
N TYR A 173 -19.01 -17.68 2.39
CA TYR A 173 -18.24 -16.44 2.22
C TYR A 173 -16.75 -16.62 2.53
N PHE A 174 -16.35 -17.76 3.10
CA PHE A 174 -14.96 -18.05 3.40
C PHE A 174 -14.18 -18.51 2.19
N GLN A 175 -12.97 -17.99 2.06
CA GLN A 175 -11.98 -18.38 1.07
C GLN A 175 -10.64 -18.61 1.74
N PHE A 176 -9.98 -19.69 1.38
CA PHE A 176 -8.61 -19.96 1.74
C PHE A 176 -7.72 -19.76 0.50
N MET A 177 -6.58 -19.11 0.65
CA MET A 177 -5.59 -18.91 -0.40
C MET A 177 -4.19 -19.23 0.11
N ALA A 178 -3.44 -19.97 -0.66
CA ALA A 178 -2.01 -20.19 -0.45
C ALA A 178 -1.25 -19.59 -1.63
N THR A 179 -0.30 -18.71 -1.37
CA THR A 179 0.47 -18.00 -2.40
C THR A 179 1.95 -18.16 -2.14
N LEU A 180 2.68 -18.67 -3.12
CA LEU A 180 4.12 -18.67 -3.11
C LEU A 180 4.60 -17.39 -3.83
N ASN A 181 5.38 -16.60 -3.13
CA ASN A 181 5.92 -15.34 -3.63
C ASN A 181 7.44 -15.42 -3.73
N TYR A 182 7.95 -14.86 -4.79
CA TYR A 182 9.37 -14.57 -4.98
C TYR A 182 9.53 -13.10 -5.32
N GLN A 183 10.40 -12.39 -4.58
CA GLN A 183 10.73 -11.00 -4.84
C GLN A 183 12.25 -10.84 -4.82
N LEU A 184 12.75 -10.14 -5.82
CA LEU A 184 14.15 -9.76 -5.93
C LEU A 184 14.24 -8.25 -5.82
N TYR A 185 14.93 -7.77 -4.79
CA TYR A 185 15.28 -6.37 -4.63
C TYR A 185 16.72 -6.17 -5.12
N MET A 186 16.91 -5.26 -6.05
CA MET A 186 18.21 -4.89 -6.61
C MET A 186 18.44 -3.42 -6.30
N MET A 187 19.41 -3.14 -5.43
CA MET A 187 19.73 -1.79 -4.96
C MET A 187 21.10 -1.39 -5.46
N HIS A 188 21.18 -0.18 -6.00
CA HIS A 188 22.39 0.45 -6.46
C HIS A 188 22.50 1.84 -5.86
N ASP A 189 23.45 2.02 -4.94
CA ASP A 189 23.71 3.26 -4.17
C ASP A 189 22.42 3.91 -3.63
N TRP A 190 21.48 3.06 -3.14
CA TRP A 190 20.18 3.47 -2.67
C TRP A 190 20.22 3.91 -1.21
N ASP A 191 20.47 5.20 -0.97
CA ASP A 191 20.70 5.77 0.37
C ASP A 191 19.44 5.82 1.25
N TYR A 192 18.26 5.51 0.68
CA TYR A 192 16.96 5.60 1.38
C TYR A 192 16.57 4.32 2.12
N PHE A 193 17.47 3.35 2.21
CA PHE A 193 17.23 2.08 2.89
C PHE A 193 18.45 1.62 3.68
N LEU A 194 18.26 0.68 4.60
CA LEU A 194 19.36 0.20 5.46
C LEU A 194 20.44 -0.51 4.67
N VAL A 195 20.10 -1.18 3.58
CA VAL A 195 21.02 -1.81 2.64
C VAL A 195 21.07 -0.95 1.38
N ASN A 196 22.21 -0.35 1.09
CA ASN A 196 22.35 0.60 -0.01
C ASN A 196 22.66 -0.09 -1.34
N ASN A 197 23.38 -1.21 -1.29
CA ASN A 197 23.84 -1.95 -2.47
C ASN A 197 23.59 -3.43 -2.32
N GLY A 198 23.32 -4.10 -3.44
CA GLY A 198 23.23 -5.55 -3.51
C GLY A 198 21.85 -6.09 -3.90
N ASN A 199 21.78 -7.41 -3.96
CA ASN A 199 20.58 -8.14 -4.33
C ASN A 199 20.06 -8.92 -3.13
N CYS A 200 18.77 -8.69 -2.79
CA CYS A 200 18.10 -9.37 -1.68
C CYS A 200 16.92 -10.19 -2.21
N HIS A 201 16.90 -11.47 -1.87
CA HIS A 201 15.88 -12.42 -2.31
C HIS A 201 14.88 -12.66 -1.19
N ASN A 202 13.60 -12.46 -1.46
CA ASN A 202 12.48 -12.77 -0.58
C ASN A 202 11.67 -13.91 -1.20
N ILE A 203 11.74 -15.09 -0.59
CA ILE A 203 10.92 -16.24 -0.96
C ILE A 203 10.02 -16.52 0.23
N ASN A 204 8.71 -16.37 0.06
CA ASN A 204 7.77 -16.60 1.15
C ASN A 204 6.55 -17.37 0.68
N LEU A 205 5.98 -18.15 1.60
CA LEU A 205 4.66 -18.75 1.48
C LEU A 205 3.69 -17.94 2.32
N GLU A 206 2.68 -17.38 1.68
CA GLU A 206 1.57 -16.71 2.35
C GLU A 206 0.33 -17.60 2.36
N LEU A 207 -0.22 -17.82 3.55
CA LEU A 207 -1.50 -18.49 3.77
C LEU A 207 -2.51 -17.44 4.23
N MET A 208 -3.61 -17.31 3.52
CA MET A 208 -4.65 -16.33 3.80
C MET A 208 -6.01 -17.00 3.93
N LEU A 209 -6.68 -16.71 5.03
CA LEU A 209 -8.09 -17.02 5.24
C LEU A 209 -8.87 -15.71 5.24
N GLN A 210 -9.81 -15.58 4.32
CA GLN A 210 -10.65 -14.39 4.24
C GLN A 210 -12.14 -14.76 4.22
N ARG A 211 -12.94 -13.88 4.78
CA ARG A 211 -14.41 -13.90 4.68
C ARG A 211 -14.90 -12.56 4.16
N ASN A 212 -15.76 -12.60 3.15
CA ASN A 212 -16.31 -11.39 2.57
C ASN A 212 -17.81 -11.56 2.30
N SER A 213 -18.63 -10.95 3.16
CA SER A 213 -20.10 -11.02 3.09
C SER A 213 -20.75 -9.64 2.87
N ILE A 214 -20.01 -8.67 2.32
CA ILE A 214 -20.55 -7.33 2.04
C ILE A 214 -21.60 -7.38 0.93
N ASP A 215 -22.65 -6.55 1.05
CA ASP A 215 -23.74 -6.47 0.09
C ASP A 215 -23.40 -5.65 -1.16
N ASN A 216 -22.60 -4.61 -1.03
CA ASN A 216 -22.20 -3.72 -2.13
C ASN A 216 -20.79 -3.15 -1.90
N PRO A 217 -19.89 -3.22 -2.88
CA PRO A 217 -18.53 -2.72 -2.74
C PRO A 217 -18.41 -1.17 -2.71
N LEU A 218 -19.35 -0.45 -3.35
CA LEU A 218 -19.30 1.02 -3.43
C LEU A 218 -19.83 1.68 -2.16
N TYR A 219 -21.05 1.30 -1.75
CA TYR A 219 -21.66 1.72 -0.50
C TYR A 219 -22.17 0.50 0.24
N THR A 220 -21.34 -0.06 1.08
CA THR A 220 -21.70 -1.24 1.88
C THR A 220 -22.64 -0.85 3.00
N ARG A 221 -23.84 -1.46 3.03
CA ARG A 221 -24.86 -1.21 4.06
C ARG A 221 -24.83 -2.26 5.17
N LYS A 222 -24.45 -3.49 4.83
CA LYS A 222 -24.36 -4.60 5.78
C LYS A 222 -23.30 -5.60 5.37
N GLY A 223 -22.89 -6.42 6.33
CA GLY A 223 -21.94 -7.49 6.13
C GLY A 223 -20.59 -7.24 6.79
N SER A 224 -19.66 -8.12 6.54
CA SER A 224 -18.35 -8.04 7.14
C SER A 224 -17.26 -8.57 6.21
N GLN A 225 -16.06 -8.10 6.44
CA GLN A 225 -14.83 -8.58 5.82
C GLN A 225 -13.85 -8.94 6.93
N PHE A 226 -13.36 -10.17 6.92
CA PHE A 226 -12.30 -10.63 7.81
C PHE A 226 -11.16 -11.19 6.96
N MET A 227 -9.94 -10.95 7.37
CA MET A 227 -8.75 -11.49 6.75
C MET A 227 -7.74 -11.84 7.85
N LEU A 228 -7.27 -13.07 7.82
CA LEU A 228 -6.10 -13.52 8.58
C LEU A 228 -5.08 -14.00 7.56
N SER A 229 -3.88 -13.42 7.55
CA SER A 229 -2.78 -13.90 6.72
C SER A 229 -1.53 -14.16 7.52
N VAL A 230 -0.80 -15.19 7.13
CA VAL A 230 0.50 -15.58 7.68
C VAL A 230 1.44 -15.77 6.50
N ALA A 231 2.45 -14.93 6.40
CA ALA A 231 3.53 -15.09 5.43
C ALA A 231 4.80 -15.50 6.15
N ALA A 232 5.49 -16.51 5.65
CA ALA A 232 6.71 -17.01 6.25
C ALA A 232 7.75 -17.33 5.18
N THR A 233 8.99 -16.92 5.43
CA THR A 233 10.16 -17.32 4.66
C THR A 233 10.79 -18.55 5.27
N PRO A 234 11.60 -19.32 4.55
CA PRO A 234 12.46 -20.33 5.18
C PRO A 234 13.42 -19.69 6.20
N PRO A 235 13.68 -20.33 7.33
CA PRO A 235 14.59 -19.81 8.35
C PRO A 235 16.05 -20.11 7.98
N TYR A 236 16.58 -19.42 6.98
CA TYR A 236 17.92 -19.64 6.42
C TYR A 236 19.03 -19.58 7.46
N SER A 237 18.90 -18.67 8.44
CA SER A 237 19.90 -18.48 9.49
C SER A 237 20.07 -19.69 10.44
N LEU A 238 19.15 -20.65 10.40
CA LEU A 238 19.28 -21.89 11.18
C LEU A 238 20.13 -22.95 10.45
N PHE A 239 20.36 -22.78 9.15
CA PHE A 239 20.98 -23.82 8.31
C PHE A 239 22.28 -23.38 7.64
N ASP A 240 22.56 -22.06 7.53
CA ASP A 240 23.68 -21.53 6.77
C ASP A 240 25.00 -21.39 7.57
N GLY A 241 24.95 -21.59 8.88
CA GLY A 241 26.13 -21.56 9.76
C GLY A 241 26.83 -20.21 9.91
N LYS A 242 26.19 -19.10 9.45
CA LYS A 242 26.78 -17.76 9.50
C LYS A 242 26.60 -17.12 10.89
N ASP A 243 27.65 -16.41 11.34
CA ASP A 243 27.56 -15.57 12.54
C ASP A 243 27.00 -14.18 12.20
N TYR A 244 25.68 -14.06 12.28
CA TYR A 244 24.97 -12.80 12.02
C TYR A 244 25.20 -11.71 13.08
N ALA A 245 25.77 -12.05 14.25
CA ALA A 245 26.05 -11.10 15.30
C ALA A 245 27.27 -10.22 14.94
N SER A 246 28.24 -10.79 14.23
CA SER A 246 29.45 -10.09 13.78
C SER A 246 29.25 -9.24 12.52
N MET A 247 28.17 -9.48 11.76
CA MET A 247 27.90 -8.75 10.50
C MET A 247 27.29 -7.39 10.77
N SER A 248 27.73 -6.37 10.02
CA SER A 248 27.14 -5.02 10.05
C SER A 248 25.64 -5.06 9.72
N SER A 249 24.87 -4.10 10.24
CA SER A 249 23.47 -3.94 9.89
C SER A 249 23.23 -3.48 8.45
N SER A 250 24.24 -2.90 7.79
CA SER A 250 24.18 -2.48 6.38
C SER A 250 24.82 -3.47 5.41
N ASP A 251 25.31 -4.61 5.91
CA ASP A 251 25.97 -5.62 5.09
C ASP A 251 24.96 -6.30 4.14
N PRO A 252 25.14 -6.21 2.81
CA PRO A 252 24.24 -6.84 1.84
C PRO A 252 24.17 -8.36 1.98
N ASP A 253 25.27 -9.01 2.36
CA ASP A 253 25.30 -10.47 2.52
C ASP A 253 24.47 -10.96 3.69
N LYS A 254 24.25 -10.11 4.69
CA LYS A 254 23.37 -10.39 5.83
C LYS A 254 21.91 -10.60 5.38
N TYR A 255 21.48 -9.86 4.36
CA TYR A 255 20.10 -9.87 3.89
C TYR A 255 19.93 -10.46 2.48
N LYS A 256 20.97 -11.11 1.94
CA LYS A 256 20.90 -11.77 0.63
C LYS A 256 19.66 -12.68 0.51
N PHE A 257 19.35 -13.43 1.56
CA PHE A 257 18.08 -14.14 1.71
C PHE A 257 17.32 -13.55 2.89
N ILE A 258 16.22 -12.86 2.59
CA ILE A 258 15.37 -12.20 3.57
C ILE A 258 14.66 -13.25 4.42
N GLU A 259 14.56 -13.00 5.72
CA GLU A 259 14.06 -13.96 6.69
C GLU A 259 13.11 -13.29 7.67
N TYR A 260 11.85 -13.77 7.70
CA TYR A 260 10.81 -13.29 8.61
C TYR A 260 9.61 -14.23 8.66
N HIS A 261 8.74 -14.01 9.65
CA HIS A 261 7.35 -14.43 9.63
C HIS A 261 6.45 -13.23 9.93
N LYS A 262 5.40 -13.04 9.11
CA LYS A 262 4.51 -11.88 9.16
C LYS A 262 3.08 -12.33 9.36
N TRP A 263 2.41 -11.77 10.37
CA TRP A 263 1.04 -12.08 10.71
C TRP A 263 0.20 -10.83 10.56
N LYS A 264 -0.94 -10.94 9.89
CA LYS A 264 -1.86 -9.82 9.72
C LYS A 264 -3.29 -10.29 10.00
N PHE A 265 -3.99 -9.48 10.77
CA PHE A 265 -5.43 -9.61 10.98
C PHE A 265 -6.09 -8.29 10.60
N LYS A 266 -7.11 -8.36 9.74
CA LYS A 266 -7.91 -7.21 9.33
C LYS A 266 -9.38 -7.59 9.41
N ALA A 267 -10.19 -6.74 10.05
CA ALA A 267 -11.62 -6.90 10.15
C ALA A 267 -12.32 -5.58 9.82
N LYS A 268 -13.41 -5.66 9.05
CA LYS A 268 -14.35 -4.57 8.82
C LYS A 268 -15.75 -5.10 9.00
N ILE A 269 -16.57 -4.38 9.74
CA ILE A 269 -17.97 -4.70 10.01
C ILE A 269 -18.81 -3.51 9.63
N PHE A 270 -19.88 -3.73 8.90
CA PHE A 270 -20.83 -2.71 8.45
C PHE A 270 -22.19 -2.96 9.10
N SER A 271 -22.59 -2.02 9.94
CA SER A 271 -23.84 -2.09 10.70
C SER A 271 -24.79 -0.99 10.24
N PRO A 272 -25.93 -1.33 9.63
CA PRO A 272 -26.94 -0.33 9.27
C PRO A 272 -27.56 0.26 10.54
N LEU A 273 -27.70 1.57 10.60
CA LEU A 273 -28.31 2.28 11.71
C LEU A 273 -29.81 2.57 11.51
N ALA A 274 -30.34 2.16 10.35
CA ALA A 274 -31.76 2.22 10.03
C ALA A 274 -32.17 0.98 9.25
N PRO A 275 -33.46 0.65 9.14
CA PRO A 275 -33.93 -0.47 8.32
C PRO A 275 -33.41 -0.37 6.87
N LEU A 276 -33.02 -1.50 6.29
CA LEU A 276 -32.48 -1.56 4.91
C LEU A 276 -33.51 -1.19 3.83
N THR A 277 -34.79 -1.11 4.21
CA THR A 277 -35.89 -0.61 3.35
C THR A 277 -35.80 0.90 3.11
N VAL A 278 -35.08 1.62 3.97
CA VAL A 278 -34.83 3.06 3.80
C VAL A 278 -33.78 3.25 2.70
N LYS A 279 -34.10 4.06 1.68
CA LYS A 279 -33.20 4.30 0.53
C LYS A 279 -31.86 4.90 0.97
N ARG A 280 -31.85 5.76 1.98
CA ARG A 280 -30.65 6.45 2.52
C ARG A 280 -30.32 5.96 3.93
N THR A 281 -29.95 4.70 4.05
CA THR A 281 -29.59 4.08 5.33
C THR A 281 -28.21 4.54 5.79
N PRO A 282 -28.09 5.22 6.96
CA PRO A 282 -26.80 5.48 7.57
C PRO A 282 -26.14 4.18 8.00
N VAL A 283 -24.81 4.12 7.93
CA VAL A 283 -24.03 2.91 8.24
C VAL A 283 -22.89 3.26 9.17
N LEU A 284 -22.74 2.48 10.22
CA LEU A 284 -21.56 2.47 11.05
C LEU A 284 -20.58 1.40 10.53
N MET A 285 -19.42 1.81 10.04
CA MET A 285 -18.32 0.92 9.71
C MET A 285 -17.33 0.90 10.86
N THR A 286 -16.99 -0.27 11.34
CA THR A 286 -15.94 -0.50 12.32
C THR A 286 -14.79 -1.28 11.68
N ARG A 287 -13.55 -0.87 11.93
CA ARG A 287 -12.34 -1.50 11.41
C ARG A 287 -11.39 -1.82 12.56
N VAL A 288 -10.79 -3.00 12.50
CA VAL A 288 -9.74 -3.46 13.40
C VAL A 288 -8.64 -4.11 12.55
N GLU A 289 -7.41 -3.66 12.74
CA GLU A 289 -6.26 -4.21 12.03
C GLU A 289 -5.08 -4.37 12.99
N TYR A 290 -4.42 -5.52 12.90
CA TYR A 290 -3.18 -5.83 13.60
C TYR A 290 -2.18 -6.44 12.62
N GLY A 291 -0.92 -6.13 12.81
CA GLY A 291 0.17 -6.76 12.08
C GLY A 291 1.38 -6.97 12.98
N PHE A 292 2.05 -8.09 12.78
CA PHE A 292 3.25 -8.48 13.52
C PHE A 292 4.26 -9.04 12.54
N LEU A 293 5.49 -8.55 12.61
CA LEU A 293 6.64 -9.03 11.86
C LEU A 293 7.67 -9.60 12.84
N GLY A 294 7.81 -10.90 12.82
CA GLY A 294 8.74 -11.61 13.68
C GLY A 294 10.01 -12.05 12.94
N THR A 295 10.99 -12.49 13.69
CA THR A 295 12.27 -12.98 13.18
C THR A 295 12.62 -14.33 13.82
N TYR A 296 13.27 -15.22 13.08
CA TYR A 296 13.80 -16.47 13.62
C TYR A 296 15.14 -16.27 14.34
N ASN A 297 15.93 -15.29 13.86
CA ASN A 297 17.23 -14.94 14.46
C ASN A 297 17.24 -13.46 14.88
N LYS A 298 17.44 -13.21 16.19
CA LYS A 298 17.47 -11.85 16.77
C LYS A 298 18.51 -10.91 16.14
N ASN A 299 19.60 -11.47 15.60
CA ASN A 299 20.70 -10.72 14.99
C ASN A 299 20.46 -10.47 13.48
N LYS A 300 19.38 -11.06 12.90
CA LYS A 300 19.00 -10.93 11.48
C LYS A 300 17.58 -10.41 11.37
N LYS A 301 17.24 -9.34 12.09
CA LYS A 301 15.93 -8.69 11.94
C LYS A 301 15.81 -8.13 10.53
N SER A 302 14.77 -8.53 9.78
CA SER A 302 14.55 -8.06 8.43
C SER A 302 14.23 -6.57 8.41
N PRO A 303 14.94 -5.72 7.63
CA PRO A 303 14.54 -4.36 7.36
C PRO A 303 13.41 -4.30 6.30
N PHE A 304 13.19 -5.40 5.57
CA PHE A 304 12.13 -5.54 4.59
C PHE A 304 10.82 -5.96 5.27
N GLU A 305 9.70 -5.65 4.61
CA GLU A 305 8.34 -6.03 5.05
C GLU A 305 7.88 -5.37 6.36
N THR A 306 8.63 -4.42 6.89
CA THR A 306 8.25 -3.63 8.06
C THR A 306 7.03 -2.75 7.78
N PHE A 307 6.37 -2.27 8.83
CA PHE A 307 5.20 -1.41 8.70
C PHE A 307 5.60 0.07 8.75
N TYR A 308 5.16 0.81 7.73
CA TYR A 308 5.34 2.26 7.63
C TYR A 308 3.98 2.91 7.88
N MET A 309 3.78 3.48 9.07
CA MET A 309 2.46 3.91 9.53
C MET A 309 2.34 5.42 9.61
N GLY A 310 1.20 5.92 9.15
CA GLY A 310 0.81 7.33 9.09
C GLY A 310 0.27 7.71 7.72
N GLY A 311 -0.34 8.89 7.61
CA GLY A 311 -0.85 9.47 6.38
C GLY A 311 -2.08 8.80 5.81
N ASP A 312 -2.27 8.94 4.51
CA ASP A 312 -3.44 8.45 3.77
C ASP A 312 -3.41 6.92 3.49
N GLY A 313 -2.27 6.27 3.69
CA GLY A 313 -2.08 4.85 3.44
C GLY A 313 -1.88 4.50 1.96
N MET A 314 -1.66 5.49 1.09
CA MET A 314 -1.36 5.24 -0.32
C MET A 314 0.09 4.78 -0.46
N SER A 315 0.27 3.58 -0.99
CA SER A 315 1.58 3.05 -1.37
C SER A 315 1.97 3.55 -2.77
N GLY A 316 3.26 3.69 -3.02
CA GLY A 316 3.79 4.11 -4.33
C GLY A 316 4.25 5.56 -4.39
N TYR A 317 4.01 6.34 -3.33
CA TYR A 317 4.48 7.72 -3.20
C TYR A 317 5.65 7.86 -2.23
N SER A 318 6.00 6.81 -1.50
CA SER A 318 7.15 6.80 -0.61
C SER A 318 8.31 6.04 -1.23
N SER A 319 9.53 6.47 -0.93
CA SER A 319 10.77 5.77 -1.29
C SER A 319 10.94 4.41 -0.59
N THR A 320 9.94 3.95 0.15
CA THR A 320 10.01 2.79 1.05
C THR A 320 9.35 1.55 0.44
N TYR A 321 9.83 1.11 -0.73
CA TYR A 321 9.24 -0.04 -1.45
C TYR A 321 9.27 -1.36 -0.72
N ALA A 322 10.16 -1.48 0.25
CA ALA A 322 10.33 -2.71 1.02
C ALA A 322 9.45 -2.74 2.28
N GLN A 323 8.53 -1.79 2.43
CA GLN A 323 7.68 -1.64 3.62
C GLN A 323 6.19 -1.67 3.25
N GLU A 324 5.36 -2.15 4.16
CA GLU A 324 3.90 -2.08 4.02
C GLU A 324 3.37 -0.77 4.62
N THR A 325 2.76 0.07 3.78
CA THR A 325 2.19 1.35 4.21
C THR A 325 0.84 1.13 4.90
N ILE A 326 0.71 1.66 6.12
CA ILE A 326 -0.50 1.61 6.93
C ILE A 326 -0.99 3.03 7.16
N GLY A 327 -2.14 3.39 6.58
CA GLY A 327 -2.70 4.73 6.76
C GLY A 327 -3.22 4.98 8.18
N LEU A 328 -2.98 6.19 8.69
CA LEU A 328 -3.62 6.74 9.86
C LEU A 328 -3.88 8.23 9.59
N ARG A 329 -5.11 8.55 9.21
CA ARG A 329 -5.50 9.90 8.81
C ARG A 329 -5.29 10.90 9.95
N GLY A 330 -4.87 12.11 9.62
CA GLY A 330 -4.53 13.15 10.61
C GLY A 330 -3.08 13.14 11.09
N TYR A 331 -2.26 12.25 10.52
CA TYR A 331 -0.82 12.16 10.78
C TYR A 331 -0.05 12.12 9.46
N GLU A 332 1.17 12.62 9.46
CA GLU A 332 2.05 12.56 8.29
C GLU A 332 2.46 11.12 7.96
N ASN A 333 2.80 10.88 6.69
CA ASN A 333 3.28 9.58 6.23
C ASN A 333 4.50 9.13 7.05
N GLY A 334 4.43 7.93 7.63
CA GLY A 334 5.51 7.32 8.40
C GLY A 334 5.77 7.93 9.79
N SER A 335 5.05 8.97 10.21
CA SER A 335 5.30 9.66 11.48
C SER A 335 4.98 8.84 12.73
N ILE A 336 4.24 7.75 12.58
CA ILE A 336 3.85 6.86 13.67
C ILE A 336 4.80 5.67 13.80
N ALA A 337 5.50 5.28 12.73
CA ALA A 337 6.36 4.11 12.71
C ALA A 337 7.82 4.46 13.01
N GLY A 338 8.33 4.01 14.14
CA GLY A 338 9.75 4.11 14.46
C GLY A 338 10.23 5.46 14.99
N ASN A 339 11.54 5.68 14.87
CA ASN A 339 12.24 6.85 15.44
C ASN A 339 12.45 7.96 14.41
N GLY A 340 11.93 7.81 13.20
CA GLY A 340 11.94 8.78 12.14
C GLY A 340 13.09 8.77 11.16
N GLY A 341 12.96 9.61 10.13
CA GLY A 341 13.88 9.65 9.01
C GLY A 341 13.81 8.39 8.17
N TYR A 342 14.92 8.02 7.57
CA TYR A 342 15.08 6.81 6.77
C TYR A 342 14.75 5.51 7.51
N ASN A 343 14.78 5.53 8.82
CA ASN A 343 14.57 4.37 9.69
C ASN A 343 13.17 4.35 10.31
N SER A 344 12.18 4.97 9.66
CA SER A 344 10.78 4.89 10.10
C SER A 344 10.24 3.49 9.80
N TYR A 345 10.17 2.64 10.80
CA TYR A 345 9.73 1.26 10.66
C TYR A 345 9.02 0.75 11.91
N GLY A 346 8.05 -0.14 11.72
CA GLY A 346 7.39 -0.88 12.78
C GLY A 346 7.49 -2.39 12.55
N TYR A 347 7.70 -3.13 13.62
CA TYR A 347 7.59 -4.60 13.62
C TYR A 347 6.23 -5.07 14.13
N ALA A 348 5.46 -4.18 14.73
CA ALA A 348 4.05 -4.40 15.02
C ALA A 348 3.26 -3.13 14.72
N TYR A 349 1.98 -3.29 14.37
CA TYR A 349 1.05 -2.18 14.33
C TYR A 349 -0.33 -2.59 14.81
N SER A 350 -1.09 -1.59 15.27
CA SER A 350 -2.51 -1.69 15.57
C SER A 350 -3.22 -0.49 14.95
N ARG A 351 -4.36 -0.72 14.30
CA ARG A 351 -5.22 0.32 13.76
C ARG A 351 -6.67 -0.01 14.05
N LEU A 352 -7.37 0.94 14.66
CA LEU A 352 -8.79 0.90 14.92
C LEU A 352 -9.43 2.09 14.21
N ALA A 353 -10.62 1.91 13.63
CA ALA A 353 -11.37 3.01 13.03
C ALA A 353 -12.87 2.77 13.16
N MET A 354 -13.60 3.84 13.37
CA MET A 354 -15.06 3.89 13.26
C MET A 354 -15.45 5.00 12.30
N GLU A 355 -16.32 4.70 11.34
CA GLU A 355 -16.81 5.67 10.37
C GLU A 355 -18.34 5.64 10.36
N LEU A 356 -18.96 6.76 10.66
CA LEU A 356 -20.38 6.98 10.41
C LEU A 356 -20.55 7.51 8.98
N ARG A 357 -21.18 6.74 8.14
CA ARG A 357 -21.39 7.01 6.72
C ARG A 357 -22.83 7.37 6.43
N TYR A 358 -23.06 8.42 5.66
CA TYR A 358 -24.40 8.85 5.24
C TYR A 358 -24.44 9.02 3.72
N PRO A 359 -25.36 8.33 3.00
CA PRO A 359 -25.45 8.42 1.56
C PRO A 359 -26.29 9.62 1.12
N PHE A 360 -25.70 10.50 0.32
CA PHE A 360 -26.42 11.61 -0.31
C PHE A 360 -27.08 11.16 -1.61
N LEU A 361 -26.38 10.33 -2.39
CA LEU A 361 -26.83 9.81 -3.67
C LEU A 361 -26.40 8.35 -3.84
N LEU A 362 -27.36 7.47 -4.15
CA LEU A 362 -27.12 6.03 -4.44
C LEU A 362 -27.83 5.68 -5.75
N GLU A 363 -27.23 6.07 -6.86
CA GLU A 363 -27.73 5.74 -8.21
C GLU A 363 -26.71 4.85 -8.94
N PRO A 364 -27.12 4.02 -9.90
CA PRO A 364 -26.18 3.18 -10.67
C PRO A 364 -25.11 3.98 -11.42
N SER A 365 -25.43 5.21 -11.79
CA SER A 365 -24.53 6.13 -12.51
C SER A 365 -23.66 6.97 -11.58
N SER A 366 -23.97 7.05 -10.29
CA SER A 366 -23.19 7.83 -9.35
C SER A 366 -23.53 7.48 -7.91
N THR A 367 -22.51 7.35 -7.08
CA THR A 367 -22.68 7.14 -5.64
C THR A 367 -21.91 8.23 -4.90
N ILE A 368 -22.60 8.98 -4.04
CA ILE A 368 -22.01 10.04 -3.23
C ILE A 368 -22.40 9.85 -1.78
N TYR A 369 -21.43 9.78 -0.89
CA TYR A 369 -21.68 9.72 0.54
C TYR A 369 -20.65 10.51 1.34
N GLY A 370 -21.10 11.06 2.45
CA GLY A 370 -20.25 11.68 3.45
C GLY A 370 -19.92 10.71 4.56
N LEU A 371 -18.86 10.99 5.27
CA LEU A 371 -18.46 10.23 6.44
C LEU A 371 -17.83 11.12 7.50
N VAL A 372 -18.05 10.75 8.75
CA VAL A 372 -17.33 11.26 9.93
C VAL A 372 -16.60 10.07 10.52
N PHE A 373 -15.36 10.26 10.92
CA PHE A 373 -14.56 9.15 11.41
C PHE A 373 -13.73 9.51 12.64
N VAL A 374 -13.44 8.49 13.41
CA VAL A 374 -12.41 8.47 14.42
C VAL A 374 -11.48 7.31 14.14
N GLU A 375 -10.19 7.55 14.25
CA GLU A 375 -9.15 6.52 14.11
C GLU A 375 -8.22 6.53 15.31
N ALA A 376 -7.67 5.37 15.61
CA ALA A 376 -6.63 5.22 16.61
C ALA A 376 -5.65 4.15 16.15
N GLY A 377 -4.36 4.43 16.24
CA GLY A 377 -3.36 3.47 15.81
C GLY A 377 -1.98 3.78 16.35
N ASN A 378 -1.12 2.80 16.31
CA ASN A 378 0.28 2.94 16.65
C ASN A 378 1.11 1.85 15.98
N ALA A 379 2.42 2.09 15.87
CA ALA A 379 3.39 1.12 15.41
C ALA A 379 4.57 1.06 16.38
N TRP A 380 5.10 -0.14 16.59
CA TRP A 380 6.16 -0.41 17.55
C TRP A 380 7.38 -0.99 16.85
N THR A 381 8.55 -0.50 17.20
CA THR A 381 9.85 -0.95 16.68
C THR A 381 10.30 -2.30 17.24
N ASP A 382 9.67 -2.78 18.31
CA ASP A 382 9.91 -4.09 18.88
C ASP A 382 8.59 -4.71 19.34
N LEU A 383 8.41 -6.01 19.08
CA LEU A 383 7.23 -6.78 19.49
C LEU A 383 7.04 -6.78 21.03
N LYS A 384 8.11 -6.69 21.78
CA LYS A 384 8.07 -6.65 23.26
C LYS A 384 7.40 -5.38 23.78
N ASN A 385 7.44 -4.30 23.02
CA ASN A 385 6.88 -3.01 23.38
C ASN A 385 5.43 -2.85 22.93
N PHE A 386 4.85 -3.88 22.31
CA PHE A 386 3.48 -3.83 21.84
C PHE A 386 2.50 -3.61 22.99
N ASN A 387 1.74 -2.51 22.91
CA ASN A 387 0.68 -2.19 23.86
C ASN A 387 -0.56 -1.70 23.11
N PRO A 388 -1.61 -2.52 22.99
CA PRO A 388 -2.79 -2.19 22.20
C PRO A 388 -3.60 -1.00 22.73
N PHE A 389 -3.29 -0.50 23.92
CA PHE A 389 -3.96 0.66 24.52
C PHE A 389 -3.18 1.98 24.34
N ASN A 390 -1.90 1.91 23.93
CA ASN A 390 -1.10 3.10 23.64
C ASN A 390 -1.26 3.49 22.17
N LEU A 391 -2.37 4.14 21.83
CA LEU A 391 -2.73 4.48 20.45
C LEU A 391 -2.75 6.00 20.26
N LYS A 392 -2.32 6.44 19.09
CA LYS A 392 -2.42 7.82 18.59
C LYS A 392 -3.79 7.99 17.93
N ARG A 393 -4.53 9.00 18.36
CA ARG A 393 -5.94 9.20 18.02
C ARG A 393 -6.08 10.33 17.00
N SER A 394 -7.03 10.19 16.11
CA SER A 394 -7.43 11.23 15.18
C SER A 394 -8.94 11.20 14.93
N ALA A 395 -9.47 12.29 14.42
CA ALA A 395 -10.84 12.38 13.95
C ALA A 395 -10.90 13.25 12.70
N GLY A 396 -11.94 13.05 11.91
CA GLY A 396 -12.09 13.81 10.69
C GLY A 396 -13.41 13.60 9.99
N VAL A 397 -13.53 14.24 8.85
CA VAL A 397 -14.68 14.14 7.95
C VAL A 397 -14.19 13.84 6.53
N GLY A 398 -15.05 13.25 5.75
CA GLY A 398 -14.69 12.96 4.35
C GLY A 398 -15.89 12.83 3.46
N VAL A 399 -15.63 12.87 2.16
CA VAL A 399 -16.61 12.63 1.10
C VAL A 399 -16.06 11.60 0.14
N ARG A 400 -16.94 10.74 -0.34
CA ARG A 400 -16.65 9.74 -1.38
C ARG A 400 -17.60 9.97 -2.55
N ILE A 401 -17.02 10.02 -3.73
CA ILE A 401 -17.75 10.24 -4.99
C ILE A 401 -17.33 9.15 -5.95
N PHE A 402 -18.27 8.33 -6.36
CA PHE A 402 -18.06 7.35 -7.43
C PHE A 402 -18.75 7.83 -8.71
N LEU A 403 -17.97 7.91 -9.79
CA LEU A 403 -18.43 8.17 -11.15
C LEU A 403 -17.90 7.06 -12.07
N PRO A 404 -18.72 6.42 -12.91
CA PRO A 404 -18.31 5.26 -13.70
C PRO A 404 -17.11 5.51 -14.61
N MET A 405 -16.92 6.74 -15.10
CA MET A 405 -15.80 7.08 -15.98
C MET A 405 -14.50 7.44 -15.24
N ILE A 406 -14.59 7.82 -13.96
CA ILE A 406 -13.46 8.32 -13.19
C ILE A 406 -13.07 7.34 -12.06
N GLY A 407 -14.04 6.53 -11.63
CA GLY A 407 -13.85 5.64 -10.48
C GLY A 407 -14.27 6.26 -9.15
N LEU A 408 -13.74 5.73 -8.06
CA LEU A 408 -14.02 6.20 -6.70
C LEU A 408 -12.97 7.26 -6.29
N MET A 409 -13.46 8.47 -6.05
CA MET A 409 -12.67 9.58 -5.50
C MET A 409 -12.98 9.75 -4.00
N GLY A 410 -11.99 10.11 -3.22
CA GLY A 410 -12.13 10.41 -1.79
C GLY A 410 -11.41 11.70 -1.44
N LEU A 411 -12.05 12.50 -0.60
CA LEU A 411 -11.44 13.66 0.03
C LEU A 411 -11.69 13.56 1.54
N ASP A 412 -10.62 13.57 2.31
CA ASP A 412 -10.67 13.51 3.76
C ASP A 412 -9.95 14.72 4.36
N TRP A 413 -10.54 15.29 5.41
CA TRP A 413 -9.88 16.20 6.32
C TRP A 413 -9.82 15.57 7.70
N ALA A 414 -8.63 15.54 8.32
CA ALA A 414 -8.41 14.87 9.58
C ALA A 414 -7.47 15.66 10.50
N TYR A 415 -7.65 15.51 11.79
CA TYR A 415 -6.81 16.10 12.82
C TYR A 415 -6.31 15.02 13.79
N GLY A 416 -4.99 14.98 14.01
CA GLY A 416 -4.35 14.12 15.00
C GLY A 416 -4.31 14.79 16.37
N PHE A 417 -4.77 14.10 17.41
CA PHE A 417 -4.85 14.65 18.77
C PHE A 417 -3.57 14.44 19.58
N ASP A 418 -2.83 13.39 19.25
CA ASP A 418 -1.64 12.99 20.00
C ASP A 418 -0.38 13.34 19.20
N GLU A 419 0.73 13.55 19.89
CA GLU A 419 2.01 13.73 19.23
C GLU A 419 2.42 12.44 18.53
N PRO A 420 2.91 12.52 17.27
CA PRO A 420 3.44 11.36 16.59
C PRO A 420 4.63 10.78 17.38
N ASN A 421 4.93 9.49 17.22
CA ASN A 421 6.10 8.88 17.83
C ASN A 421 7.38 9.57 17.41
N TYR A 422 7.28 10.38 16.37
CA TYR A 422 8.35 10.98 15.66
C TYR A 422 7.86 12.23 14.91
N GLY A 423 8.56 13.28 15.09
CA GLY A 423 8.28 14.55 14.45
C GLY A 423 9.24 15.63 14.92
N SER A 424 9.49 16.62 14.10
CA SER A 424 10.34 17.73 14.39
C SER A 424 9.82 18.52 15.60
N ASN A 425 10.60 18.56 16.65
CA ASN A 425 10.50 19.54 17.72
C ASN A 425 9.17 19.65 18.48
N GLY A 426 8.49 18.54 18.74
CA GLY A 426 7.30 18.53 19.59
C GLY A 426 6.09 19.30 19.02
N LYS A 427 6.06 19.56 17.72
CA LYS A 427 4.89 20.12 17.06
C LYS A 427 3.97 19.00 16.59
N ARG A 428 2.69 19.10 16.94
CA ARG A 428 1.65 18.21 16.44
C ARG A 428 1.63 18.27 14.91
N SER A 429 1.54 17.12 14.24
CA SER A 429 1.26 17.12 12.82
C SER A 429 -0.10 17.79 12.61
N GLY A 430 -0.14 18.75 11.72
CA GLY A 430 -1.37 19.42 11.37
C GLY A 430 -2.34 18.49 10.64
N SER A 431 -3.53 18.99 10.37
CA SER A 431 -4.50 18.32 9.51
C SER A 431 -3.92 18.09 8.10
N ASN A 432 -4.02 16.88 7.60
CA ASN A 432 -3.78 16.53 6.19
C ASN A 432 -5.07 16.58 5.39
#